data_b430a1f81c08135821d6a1c387c87a82
#
_entry.id   b430a1f81c08135821d6a1c387c87a82
#
_cell.length_a   1.000
_cell.length_b   1.000
_cell.length_c   1.000
_cell.angle_alpha   90.00
_cell.angle_beta   90.00
_cell.angle_gamma   90.00
#
_symmetry.space_group_name_H-M   'P 1'
#
loop_
_entity.id
_entity.type
_entity.pdbx_description
1 polymer ?
#
loop_
_entity_poly.entity_id
_entity_poly.type
_entity_poly.pdbx_seq_one_letter_code
_entity_poly.pdbx_strand_id
1 'polypeptide(L)'
;MKAAIAAAPATTVVPAKAGTHAEQIWAWLGAVPDPEIPVISIVDLGIVRDVRVAADGACDVTITPTYSGCPAMQVIADAIGEALHARGVREVRLHKQLSPAWTTDWMSEAGKAALKGYGIAPPAQQVIDISGLRTGATTTASTALAAVSRRADARHARPAPVVACPHCGSQHTGITSQFGSTPCKALYKCLDCREPFDYFKCH
;
A
#
# COMPACT_ATOMS: atom_id res chain seq x y z
N MET A 1 -8.83 12.66 63.16
CA MET A 1 -7.63 12.39 62.35
C MET A 1 -8.00 12.54 60.87
N LYS A 2 -7.55 13.65 60.23
CA LYS A 2 -7.80 13.91 58.80
C LYS A 2 -6.56 13.45 58.03
N ALA A 3 -6.75 12.48 57.13
CA ALA A 3 -5.69 12.03 56.25
C ALA A 3 -5.51 13.05 55.09
N ALA A 4 -4.29 13.54 54.91
CA ALA A 4 -3.92 14.42 53.82
C ALA A 4 -3.67 13.59 52.57
N ILE A 5 -4.41 13.90 51.47
CA ILE A 5 -4.19 13.33 50.17
C ILE A 5 -3.04 14.09 49.53
N ALA A 6 -1.91 13.40 49.31
CA ALA A 6 -0.75 13.93 48.58
C ALA A 6 -1.09 14.09 47.10
N ALA A 7 -0.91 15.30 46.59
CA ALA A 7 -1.04 15.61 45.16
C ALA A 7 0.15 15.01 44.40
N ALA A 8 -0.15 14.29 43.30
CA ALA A 8 0.86 13.78 42.40
C ALA A 8 1.59 14.92 41.66
N PRO A 9 2.89 14.80 41.37
CA PRO A 9 3.65 15.84 40.71
C PRO A 9 3.20 16.05 39.28
N ALA A 10 2.95 17.30 38.89
CA ALA A 10 2.65 17.70 37.52
C ALA A 10 3.87 17.40 36.62
N THR A 11 3.69 16.48 35.68
CA THR A 11 4.73 16.21 34.65
C THR A 11 4.83 17.42 33.74
N THR A 12 5.93 18.14 33.84
CA THR A 12 6.27 19.28 32.99
C THR A 12 6.53 18.75 31.57
N VAL A 13 5.59 18.98 30.66
CA VAL A 13 5.76 18.67 29.23
C VAL A 13 6.67 19.71 28.62
N VAL A 14 7.92 19.33 28.32
CA VAL A 14 8.86 20.16 27.59
C VAL A 14 8.41 20.20 26.12
N PRO A 15 8.20 21.39 25.51
CA PRO A 15 7.87 21.46 24.09
C PRO A 15 9.10 21.09 23.26
N ALA A 16 9.08 19.92 22.62
CA ALA A 16 10.13 19.48 21.71
C ALA A 16 10.00 20.23 20.38
N LYS A 17 11.14 20.48 19.73
CA LYS A 17 11.22 21.16 18.42
C LYS A 17 10.41 20.41 17.36
N ALA A 18 9.58 21.09 16.57
CA ALA A 18 8.63 20.52 15.60
C ALA A 18 9.26 19.52 14.58
N GLY A 19 10.54 19.62 14.25
CA GLY A 19 11.22 18.69 13.33
C GLY A 19 11.48 17.30 13.91
N THR A 20 11.81 17.19 15.20
CA THR A 20 12.08 15.91 15.89
C THR A 20 10.80 15.11 16.14
N HIS A 21 9.64 15.78 16.23
CA HIS A 21 8.36 15.09 16.43
C HIS A 21 7.85 14.35 15.19
N ALA A 22 8.00 14.92 14.00
CA ALA A 22 7.52 14.26 12.76
C ALA A 22 8.31 12.97 12.49
N GLU A 23 9.63 13.00 12.58
CA GLU A 23 10.48 11.80 12.39
C GLU A 23 10.13 10.70 13.39
N GLN A 24 9.87 11.07 14.64
CA GLN A 24 9.50 10.12 15.68
C GLN A 24 8.12 9.51 15.41
N ILE A 25 7.16 10.28 14.90
CA ILE A 25 5.85 9.80 14.51
C ILE A 25 5.98 8.81 13.33
N TRP A 26 6.79 9.12 12.33
CA TRP A 26 7.09 8.19 11.23
C TRP A 26 7.66 6.86 11.75
N ALA A 27 8.57 6.88 12.71
CA ALA A 27 9.10 5.66 13.33
C ALA A 27 8.02 4.87 14.07
N TRP A 28 7.10 5.54 14.76
CA TRP A 28 5.99 4.89 15.45
C TRP A 28 4.99 4.26 14.47
N LEU A 29 4.67 4.94 13.37
CA LEU A 29 3.81 4.42 12.32
C LEU A 29 4.47 3.27 11.55
N GLY A 30 5.79 3.27 11.42
CA GLY A 30 6.57 2.17 10.87
C GLY A 30 6.48 0.87 11.67
N ALA A 31 6.04 0.92 12.93
CA ALA A 31 5.77 -0.24 13.76
C ALA A 31 4.31 -0.74 13.68
N VAL A 32 3.42 -0.03 12.98
CA VAL A 32 2.02 -0.43 12.79
C VAL A 32 1.93 -1.38 11.61
N PRO A 33 1.56 -2.66 11.81
CA PRO A 33 1.43 -3.61 10.71
C PRO A 33 0.16 -3.35 9.89
N ASP A 34 0.19 -3.75 8.63
CA ASP A 34 -1.03 -3.84 7.82
C ASP A 34 -1.92 -4.98 8.36
N PRO A 35 -3.23 -4.76 8.55
CA PRO A 35 -4.12 -5.78 9.13
C PRO A 35 -4.36 -6.99 8.23
N GLU A 36 -4.19 -6.85 6.92
CA GLU A 36 -4.36 -7.95 5.95
C GLU A 36 -3.03 -8.66 5.65
N ILE A 37 -1.90 -7.98 5.87
CA ILE A 37 -0.54 -8.51 5.60
C ILE A 37 0.39 -8.12 6.76
N PRO A 38 0.36 -8.84 7.89
CA PRO A 38 0.98 -8.39 9.14
C PRO A 38 2.52 -8.36 9.13
N VAL A 39 3.15 -8.78 8.05
CA VAL A 39 4.61 -8.76 7.87
C VAL A 39 5.13 -7.47 7.26
N ILE A 40 4.25 -6.58 6.83
CA ILE A 40 4.60 -5.27 6.28
C ILE A 40 3.94 -4.17 7.10
N SER A 41 4.66 -3.06 7.33
CA SER A 41 4.08 -1.90 8.00
C SER A 41 3.26 -1.05 7.01
N ILE A 42 2.32 -0.27 7.54
CA ILE A 42 1.56 0.71 6.74
C ILE A 42 2.46 1.80 6.11
N VAL A 43 3.64 2.03 6.67
CA VAL A 43 4.67 2.92 6.11
C VAL A 43 5.40 2.24 4.96
N ASP A 44 5.88 1.01 5.16
CA ASP A 44 6.57 0.25 4.12
C ASP A 44 5.67 -0.10 2.94
N LEU A 45 4.38 -0.28 3.19
CA LEU A 45 3.37 -0.46 2.15
C LEU A 45 3.07 0.85 1.38
N GLY A 46 3.52 2.01 1.90
CA GLY A 46 3.29 3.31 1.28
C GLY A 46 1.85 3.84 1.47
N ILE A 47 1.11 3.34 2.47
CA ILE A 47 -0.21 3.84 2.84
C ILE A 47 -0.09 5.21 3.51
N VAL A 48 0.87 5.39 4.42
CA VAL A 48 1.15 6.70 5.04
C VAL A 48 1.92 7.57 4.04
N ARG A 49 1.36 8.74 3.73
CA ARG A 49 1.91 9.65 2.71
C ARG A 49 2.57 10.89 3.29
N ASP A 50 2.01 11.41 4.38
CA ASP A 50 2.50 12.64 4.99
C ASP A 50 2.16 12.65 6.48
N VAL A 51 3.04 13.25 7.25
CA VAL A 51 2.89 13.44 8.69
C VAL A 51 3.28 14.87 9.04
N ARG A 52 2.38 15.63 9.61
CA ARG A 52 2.62 17.00 10.05
C ARG A 52 2.21 17.17 11.50
N VAL A 53 3.01 17.92 12.24
CA VAL A 53 2.65 18.33 13.59
C VAL A 53 2.25 19.80 13.53
N ALA A 54 1.00 20.07 13.84
CA ALA A 54 0.45 21.42 13.83
C ALA A 54 0.96 22.23 15.06
N ALA A 55 0.82 23.55 15.01
CA ALA A 55 1.27 24.44 16.07
C ALA A 55 0.50 24.23 17.40
N ASP A 56 -0.72 23.69 17.33
CA ASP A 56 -1.55 23.30 18.48
C ASP A 56 -1.15 21.95 19.08
N GLY A 57 -0.16 21.25 18.48
CA GLY A 57 0.31 19.94 18.89
C GLY A 57 -0.52 18.77 18.34
N ALA A 58 -1.50 19.03 17.49
CA ALA A 58 -2.22 17.99 16.77
C ALA A 58 -1.32 17.34 15.70
N CYS A 59 -1.55 16.06 15.44
CA CYS A 59 -0.85 15.30 14.42
C CYS A 59 -1.78 15.06 13.22
N ASP A 60 -1.45 15.67 12.08
CA ASP A 60 -2.11 15.41 10.82
C ASP A 60 -1.39 14.27 10.09
N VAL A 61 -2.09 13.17 9.81
CA VAL A 61 -1.56 12.01 9.07
C VAL A 61 -2.37 11.83 7.80
N THR A 62 -1.71 11.88 6.65
CA THR A 62 -2.33 11.62 5.34
C THR A 62 -2.11 10.18 4.93
N ILE A 63 -3.19 9.48 4.57
CA ILE A 63 -3.18 8.09 4.16
C ILE A 63 -3.84 7.90 2.79
N THR A 64 -3.29 6.98 1.98
CA THR A 64 -3.82 6.62 0.67
C THR A 64 -4.04 5.11 0.62
N PRO A 65 -5.25 4.63 0.31
CA PRO A 65 -5.51 3.20 0.16
C PRO A 65 -4.80 2.64 -1.08
N THR A 66 -4.39 1.37 -1.02
CA THR A 66 -3.79 0.66 -2.18
C THR A 66 -4.76 0.53 -3.36
N TYR A 67 -6.07 0.59 -3.11
CA TYR A 67 -7.14 0.76 -4.10
C TYR A 67 -8.34 1.44 -3.43
N SER A 68 -9.17 2.12 -4.21
CA SER A 68 -10.22 3.03 -3.70
C SER A 68 -11.26 2.38 -2.79
N GLY A 69 -11.48 1.07 -2.92
CA GLY A 69 -12.46 0.29 -2.16
C GLY A 69 -11.87 -0.55 -1.01
N CYS A 70 -10.65 -0.25 -0.54
CA CYS A 70 -9.99 -1.03 0.50
C CYS A 70 -10.83 -1.08 1.80
N PRO A 71 -11.32 -2.26 2.25
CA PRO A 71 -12.11 -2.38 3.45
C PRO A 71 -11.28 -2.20 4.73
N ALA A 72 -9.97 -2.41 4.66
CA ALA A 72 -9.05 -2.29 5.79
C ALA A 72 -8.81 -0.85 6.24
N MET A 73 -9.23 0.17 5.45
CA MET A 73 -8.88 1.57 5.74
C MET A 73 -9.39 2.06 7.10
N GLN A 74 -10.54 1.59 7.58
CA GLN A 74 -11.02 1.97 8.90
C GLN A 74 -10.15 1.34 9.99
N VAL A 75 -9.82 0.05 9.87
CA VAL A 75 -8.95 -0.65 10.82
C VAL A 75 -7.55 -0.01 10.87
N ILE A 76 -7.01 0.39 9.71
CA ILE A 76 -5.73 1.11 9.64
C ILE A 76 -5.84 2.47 10.33
N ALA A 77 -6.93 3.21 10.12
CA ALA A 77 -7.15 4.50 10.76
C ALA A 77 -7.21 4.39 12.29
N ASP A 78 -7.94 3.39 12.79
CA ASP A 78 -8.05 3.11 14.22
C ASP A 78 -6.68 2.72 14.81
N ALA A 79 -5.93 1.84 14.13
CA ALA A 79 -4.59 1.42 14.54
C ALA A 79 -3.57 2.59 14.59
N ILE A 80 -3.64 3.53 13.64
CA ILE A 80 -2.85 4.76 13.66
C ILE A 80 -3.21 5.59 14.90
N GLY A 81 -4.52 5.81 15.14
CA GLY A 81 -5.00 6.54 16.31
C GLY A 81 -4.49 5.92 17.62
N GLU A 82 -4.69 4.62 17.80
CA GLU A 82 -4.25 3.88 18.98
C GLU A 82 -2.72 3.97 19.17
N ALA A 83 -1.96 3.77 18.11
CA ALA A 83 -0.50 3.80 18.17
C ALA A 83 0.04 5.18 18.57
N LEU A 84 -0.57 6.26 18.13
CA LEU A 84 -0.17 7.62 18.44
C LEU A 84 -0.67 8.07 19.81
N HIS A 85 -1.92 7.75 20.18
CA HIS A 85 -2.46 8.04 21.51
C HIS A 85 -1.69 7.33 22.63
N ALA A 86 -1.31 6.07 22.44
CA ALA A 86 -0.47 5.32 23.39
C ALA A 86 0.89 5.97 23.64
N ARG A 87 1.34 6.85 22.73
CA ARG A 87 2.61 7.60 22.83
C ARG A 87 2.42 9.06 23.24
N GLY A 88 1.21 9.44 23.66
CA GLY A 88 0.90 10.75 24.21
C GLY A 88 0.49 11.82 23.20
N VAL A 89 0.28 11.46 21.93
CA VAL A 89 -0.33 12.38 20.95
C VAL A 89 -1.79 12.56 21.31
N ARG A 90 -2.20 13.77 21.68
CA ARG A 90 -3.57 14.03 22.18
C ARG A 90 -4.62 14.08 21.08
N GLU A 91 -4.27 14.67 19.95
CA GLU A 91 -5.17 14.85 18.82
C GLU A 91 -4.52 14.33 17.54
N VAL A 92 -5.20 13.40 16.88
CA VAL A 92 -4.78 12.80 15.61
C VAL A 92 -5.86 13.10 14.57
N ARG A 93 -5.47 13.77 13.49
CA ARG A 93 -6.36 14.07 12.36
C ARG A 93 -5.92 13.24 11.16
N LEU A 94 -6.81 12.38 10.70
CA LEU A 94 -6.55 11.50 9.56
C LEU A 94 -7.17 12.07 8.29
N HIS A 95 -6.34 12.22 7.27
CA HIS A 95 -6.73 12.73 5.95
C HIS A 95 -6.63 11.61 4.92
N LYS A 96 -7.76 11.19 4.37
CA LYS A 96 -7.78 10.20 3.28
C LYS A 96 -7.57 10.90 1.95
N GLN A 97 -6.49 10.56 1.26
CA GLN A 97 -6.14 11.08 -0.06
C GLN A 97 -6.30 9.99 -1.11
N LEU A 98 -7.06 10.27 -2.18
CA LEU A 98 -7.28 9.35 -3.30
C LEU A 98 -6.55 9.80 -4.58
N SER A 99 -6.05 11.03 -4.61
CA SER A 99 -5.30 11.57 -5.74
C SER A 99 -4.01 12.25 -5.23
N PRO A 100 -2.84 11.90 -5.78
CA PRO A 100 -2.62 10.82 -6.74
C PRO A 100 -3.03 9.46 -6.17
N ALA A 101 -3.41 8.52 -7.06
CA ALA A 101 -3.70 7.16 -6.66
C ALA A 101 -2.43 6.48 -6.14
N TRP A 102 -2.59 5.48 -5.26
CA TRP A 102 -1.48 4.69 -4.76
C TRP A 102 -0.75 3.97 -5.89
N THR A 103 0.57 3.90 -5.82
CA THR A 103 1.42 3.15 -6.75
C THR A 103 2.38 2.24 -6.01
N THR A 104 2.82 1.16 -6.66
CA THR A 104 3.80 0.22 -6.13
C THR A 104 5.18 0.85 -5.90
N ASP A 105 5.45 2.01 -6.50
CA ASP A 105 6.70 2.76 -6.31
C ASP A 105 6.79 3.38 -4.91
N TRP A 106 5.65 3.43 -4.20
CA TRP A 106 5.61 3.95 -2.84
C TRP A 106 5.94 2.90 -1.78
N MET A 107 6.03 1.62 -2.18
CA MET A 107 6.49 0.56 -1.30
C MET A 107 7.99 0.66 -1.09
N SER A 108 8.42 0.48 0.16
CA SER A 108 9.84 0.37 0.48
C SER A 108 10.43 -0.95 -0.03
N GLU A 109 11.73 -0.98 -0.28
CA GLU A 109 12.42 -2.23 -0.63
C GLU A 109 12.39 -3.24 0.54
N ALA A 110 12.39 -2.75 1.79
CA ALA A 110 12.20 -3.59 2.98
C ALA A 110 10.81 -4.24 2.97
N GLY A 111 9.76 -3.49 2.63
CA GLY A 111 8.40 -4.01 2.48
C GLY A 111 8.29 -5.07 1.39
N LYS A 112 8.88 -4.84 0.23
CA LYS A 112 8.93 -5.85 -0.86
C LYS A 112 9.66 -7.12 -0.44
N ALA A 113 10.78 -6.99 0.29
CA ALA A 113 11.53 -8.11 0.82
C ALA A 113 10.72 -8.89 1.88
N ALA A 114 10.00 -8.19 2.76
CA ALA A 114 9.12 -8.79 3.77
C ALA A 114 7.98 -9.59 3.12
N LEU A 115 7.32 -9.04 2.08
CA LEU A 115 6.31 -9.77 1.30
C LEU A 115 6.88 -11.07 0.73
N LYS A 116 8.03 -10.98 0.06
CA LYS A 116 8.69 -12.16 -0.54
C LYS A 116 9.04 -13.21 0.52
N GLY A 117 9.58 -12.79 1.67
CA GLY A 117 9.90 -13.68 2.78
C GLY A 117 8.67 -14.38 3.37
N TYR A 118 7.51 -13.76 3.27
CA TYR A 118 6.23 -14.31 3.72
C TYR A 118 5.54 -15.22 2.69
N GLY A 119 6.11 -15.32 1.48
CA GLY A 119 5.54 -16.13 0.40
C GLY A 119 4.56 -15.38 -0.49
N ILE A 120 4.51 -14.06 -0.39
CA ILE A 120 3.75 -13.19 -1.29
C ILE A 120 4.72 -12.63 -2.33
N ALA A 121 4.46 -12.85 -3.62
CA ALA A 121 5.25 -12.23 -4.66
C ALA A 121 5.02 -10.71 -4.65
N PRO A 122 6.08 -9.88 -4.49
CA PRO A 122 5.96 -8.44 -4.54
C PRO A 122 5.58 -7.98 -5.95
N PRO A 123 5.02 -6.74 -6.09
CA PRO A 123 4.70 -6.20 -7.40
C PRO A 123 5.95 -6.11 -8.27
N ALA A 124 5.84 -6.62 -9.50
CA ALA A 124 6.89 -6.42 -10.50
C ALA A 124 6.89 -4.95 -10.93
N GLN A 125 8.07 -4.35 -11.13
CA GLN A 125 8.17 -3.04 -11.76
C GLN A 125 7.58 -3.15 -13.17
N GLN A 126 6.42 -2.55 -13.40
CA GLN A 126 5.88 -2.44 -14.75
C GLN A 126 6.60 -1.28 -15.45
N VAL A 127 7.59 -1.60 -16.25
CA VAL A 127 8.06 -0.67 -17.28
C VAL A 127 6.95 -0.61 -18.32
N ILE A 128 6.12 0.43 -18.27
CA ILE A 128 5.15 0.69 -19.33
C ILE A 128 5.95 1.25 -20.51
N ASP A 129 6.29 0.38 -21.47
CA ASP A 129 6.86 0.80 -22.73
C ASP A 129 5.81 1.54 -23.55
N ILE A 130 5.85 2.86 -23.50
CA ILE A 130 4.99 3.75 -24.31
C ILE A 130 5.56 4.03 -25.70
N SER A 131 6.72 3.48 -26.05
CA SER A 131 7.37 3.74 -27.34
C SER A 131 6.54 3.22 -28.54
N GLY A 132 5.62 2.29 -28.31
CA GLY A 132 4.65 1.81 -29.30
C GLY A 132 3.40 2.70 -29.49
N LEU A 133 3.17 3.71 -28.65
CA LEU A 133 2.10 4.70 -28.80
C LEU A 133 2.51 5.75 -29.84
N ARG A 134 2.58 5.36 -31.13
CA ARG A 134 2.73 6.30 -32.23
C ARG A 134 1.46 7.15 -32.32
N THR A 135 1.57 8.42 -31.96
CA THR A 135 0.58 9.45 -32.25
C THR A 135 0.33 9.51 -33.74
N GLY A 136 -0.90 9.19 -34.16
CA GLY A 136 -1.48 9.67 -35.42
C GLY A 136 -0.89 9.09 -36.69
N ALA A 137 -1.45 7.99 -37.17
CA ALA A 137 -1.59 7.78 -38.60
C ALA A 137 -3.08 7.86 -38.94
N THR A 138 -3.46 8.97 -39.55
CA THR A 138 -4.73 9.15 -40.24
C THR A 138 -4.80 8.10 -41.34
N THR A 139 -5.57 7.06 -41.17
CA THR A 139 -5.90 6.12 -42.24
C THR A 139 -7.36 6.26 -42.56
N THR A 140 -7.62 6.67 -43.80
CA THR A 140 -8.88 6.84 -44.48
C THR A 140 -9.84 5.68 -44.23
N ALA A 141 -11.06 6.03 -43.84
CA ALA A 141 -12.19 5.12 -43.67
C ALA A 141 -12.56 4.51 -45.01
N SER A 142 -12.46 3.19 -45.13
CA SER A 142 -13.36 2.35 -45.91
C SER A 142 -13.08 0.87 -45.66
N THR A 143 -14.12 0.08 -45.47
CA THR A 143 -14.16 -1.41 -45.44
C THR A 143 -13.55 -2.09 -44.20
N ALA A 144 -14.09 -1.88 -42.98
CA ALA A 144 -13.70 -2.70 -41.85
C ALA A 144 -14.76 -2.92 -40.73
N LEU A 145 -16.06 -2.86 -41.04
CA LEU A 145 -17.09 -3.07 -40.01
C LEU A 145 -17.21 -4.52 -39.48
N ALA A 146 -16.72 -5.51 -40.24
CA ALA A 146 -16.76 -6.91 -39.82
C ALA A 146 -15.52 -7.43 -39.11
N ALA A 147 -14.40 -6.66 -39.11
CA ALA A 147 -13.14 -7.02 -38.43
C ALA A 147 -13.02 -6.38 -37.05
N VAL A 148 -13.89 -5.43 -36.68
CA VAL A 148 -13.79 -4.61 -35.46
C VAL A 148 -14.24 -5.37 -34.24
N SER A 149 -15.23 -6.28 -34.32
CA SER A 149 -15.74 -6.97 -33.12
C SER A 149 -14.80 -8.04 -32.58
N ARG A 150 -14.01 -8.73 -33.43
CA ARG A 150 -13.03 -9.74 -32.95
C ARG A 150 -11.69 -9.15 -32.48
N ARG A 151 -11.39 -7.91 -32.84
CA ARG A 151 -10.16 -7.21 -32.39
C ARG A 151 -10.40 -6.35 -31.14
N ALA A 152 -11.64 -6.07 -30.77
CA ALA A 152 -11.95 -5.34 -29.54
C ALA A 152 -11.64 -6.16 -28.29
N ASP A 153 -11.98 -7.46 -28.29
CA ASP A 153 -11.73 -8.34 -27.15
C ASP A 153 -10.24 -8.66 -26.94
N ALA A 154 -9.44 -8.70 -28.01
CA ALA A 154 -8.00 -8.94 -27.93
C ALA A 154 -7.17 -7.71 -27.48
N ARG A 155 -7.71 -6.49 -27.60
CA ARG A 155 -6.99 -5.26 -27.25
C ARG A 155 -7.10 -4.88 -25.78
N HIS A 156 -7.94 -5.52 -24.99
CA HIS A 156 -8.15 -5.24 -23.57
C HIS A 156 -7.55 -6.31 -22.64
N ALA A 157 -7.09 -7.44 -23.17
CA ALA A 157 -6.33 -8.39 -22.39
C ALA A 157 -4.88 -7.88 -22.26
N ARG A 158 -4.61 -7.05 -21.25
CA ARG A 158 -3.23 -6.84 -20.82
C ARG A 158 -2.64 -8.22 -20.54
N PRO A 159 -1.48 -8.58 -21.14
CA PRO A 159 -0.83 -9.82 -20.78
C PRO A 159 -0.62 -9.83 -19.27
N ALA A 160 -0.99 -10.93 -18.63
CA ALA A 160 -0.75 -11.06 -17.19
C ALA A 160 0.75 -10.86 -16.93
N PRO A 161 1.12 -10.08 -15.90
CA PRO A 161 2.53 -9.86 -15.61
C PRO A 161 3.21 -11.20 -15.31
N VAL A 162 4.43 -11.36 -15.80
CA VAL A 162 5.28 -12.50 -15.42
C VAL A 162 5.69 -12.27 -13.97
N VAL A 163 5.22 -13.14 -13.08
CA VAL A 163 5.46 -13.04 -11.64
C VAL A 163 6.39 -14.16 -11.22
N ALA A 164 7.53 -13.81 -10.63
CA ALA A 164 8.46 -14.80 -10.11
C ALA A 164 7.89 -15.50 -8.86
N CYS A 165 7.99 -16.81 -8.80
CA CYS A 165 7.59 -17.59 -7.63
C CYS A 165 8.43 -17.17 -6.41
N PRO A 166 7.83 -16.79 -5.28
CA PRO A 166 8.57 -16.39 -4.08
C PRO A 166 9.33 -17.56 -3.44
N HIS A 167 8.91 -18.81 -3.70
CA HIS A 167 9.49 -20.01 -3.10
C HIS A 167 10.72 -20.52 -3.85
N CYS A 168 10.67 -20.60 -5.19
CA CYS A 168 11.77 -21.18 -5.98
C CYS A 168 12.39 -20.21 -7.00
N GLY A 169 11.85 -18.98 -7.15
CA GLY A 169 12.35 -17.98 -8.07
C GLY A 169 11.98 -18.20 -9.55
N SER A 170 11.29 -19.29 -9.89
CA SER A 170 10.88 -19.59 -11.26
C SER A 170 9.92 -18.52 -11.81
N GLN A 171 10.08 -18.14 -13.07
CA GLN A 171 9.15 -17.30 -13.82
C GLN A 171 8.06 -18.12 -14.55
N HIS A 172 8.14 -19.46 -14.49
CA HIS A 172 7.13 -20.35 -15.07
C HIS A 172 5.95 -20.46 -14.12
N THR A 173 5.14 -19.40 -14.10
CA THR A 173 3.99 -19.23 -13.19
C THR A 173 2.74 -18.88 -13.99
N GLY A 174 1.59 -19.22 -13.45
CA GLY A 174 0.29 -18.91 -14.05
C GLY A 174 -0.68 -18.35 -13.03
N ILE A 175 -1.52 -17.42 -13.47
CA ILE A 175 -2.60 -16.90 -12.66
C ILE A 175 -3.69 -17.96 -12.49
N THR A 176 -4.11 -18.19 -11.26
CA THR A 176 -5.22 -19.08 -10.90
C THR A 176 -6.50 -18.29 -10.66
N SER A 177 -6.38 -17.12 -10.00
CA SER A 177 -7.50 -16.23 -9.74
C SER A 177 -7.02 -14.78 -9.69
N GLN A 178 -7.85 -13.87 -10.21
CA GLN A 178 -7.64 -12.42 -10.12
C GLN A 178 -7.76 -11.89 -8.68
N PHE A 179 -8.38 -12.67 -7.79
CA PHE A 179 -8.52 -12.37 -6.38
C PHE A 179 -7.89 -13.48 -5.56
N GLY A 180 -6.96 -13.10 -4.67
CA GLY A 180 -6.32 -13.99 -3.69
C GLY A 180 -7.05 -13.98 -2.35
N SER A 181 -6.29 -14.08 -1.26
CA SER A 181 -6.81 -14.03 0.11
C SER A 181 -7.45 -12.67 0.45
N THR A 182 -7.03 -11.60 -0.22
CA THR A 182 -7.61 -10.26 -0.12
C THR A 182 -7.73 -9.62 -1.51
N PRO A 183 -8.58 -8.57 -1.70
CA PRO A 183 -8.77 -7.93 -3.00
C PRO A 183 -7.50 -7.31 -3.61
N CYS A 184 -6.53 -6.89 -2.80
CA CYS A 184 -5.23 -6.36 -3.25
C CYS A 184 -4.27 -7.44 -3.76
N LYS A 185 -4.62 -8.73 -3.63
CA LYS A 185 -3.81 -9.87 -4.06
C LYS A 185 -4.48 -10.66 -5.17
N ALA A 186 -3.68 -11.34 -5.99
CA ALA A 186 -4.12 -12.34 -6.95
C ALA A 186 -3.49 -13.69 -6.59
N LEU A 187 -4.15 -14.79 -6.89
CA LEU A 187 -3.64 -16.12 -6.66
C LEU A 187 -2.92 -16.63 -7.91
N TYR A 188 -1.69 -17.05 -7.73
CA TYR A 188 -0.84 -17.66 -8.74
C TYR A 188 -0.45 -19.08 -8.36
N LYS A 189 0.02 -19.84 -9.33
CA LYS A 189 0.63 -21.16 -9.14
C LYS A 189 1.95 -21.22 -9.89
N CYS A 190 2.99 -21.69 -9.21
CA CYS A 190 4.24 -22.05 -9.87
C CYS A 190 4.07 -23.37 -10.62
N LEU A 191 4.48 -23.44 -11.88
CA LEU A 191 4.39 -24.66 -12.69
C LEU A 191 5.59 -25.59 -12.49
N ASP A 192 6.68 -25.08 -11.89
CA ASP A 192 7.87 -25.87 -11.59
C ASP A 192 7.78 -26.51 -10.19
N CYS A 193 7.71 -25.72 -9.12
CA CYS A 193 7.60 -26.29 -7.77
C CYS A 193 6.18 -26.68 -7.35
N ARG A 194 5.17 -26.31 -8.16
CA ARG A 194 3.75 -26.63 -7.96
C ARG A 194 3.07 -25.89 -6.81
N GLU A 195 3.79 -25.04 -6.06
CA GLU A 195 3.23 -24.29 -4.94
C GLU A 195 2.32 -23.14 -5.43
N PRO A 196 1.13 -22.97 -4.82
CA PRO A 196 0.34 -21.76 -4.96
C PRO A 196 0.97 -20.62 -4.13
N PHE A 197 0.78 -19.38 -4.58
CA PHE A 197 1.23 -18.21 -3.84
C PHE A 197 0.38 -16.98 -4.19
N ASP A 198 0.31 -16.04 -3.26
CA ASP A 198 -0.31 -14.73 -3.50
C ASP A 198 0.66 -13.81 -4.24
N TYR A 199 0.12 -12.99 -5.14
CA TYR A 199 0.83 -11.90 -5.81
C TYR A 199 0.18 -10.56 -5.41
N PHE A 200 0.97 -9.64 -4.88
CA PHE A 200 0.49 -8.29 -4.56
C PHE A 200 0.32 -7.50 -5.87
N LYS A 201 -0.93 -7.14 -6.19
CA LYS A 201 -1.26 -6.50 -7.47
C LYS A 201 -0.78 -5.07 -7.56
N CYS A 202 -0.32 -4.68 -8.76
CA CYS A 202 -0.17 -3.28 -9.14
C CYS A 202 -1.56 -2.70 -9.49
N HIS A 203 -1.91 -1.58 -8.92
CA HIS A 203 -3.15 -0.84 -9.20
C HIS A 203 -2.84 0.49 -9.89
#